data_73aaec7af9446d9f5841e1a5d05e301b
#
_entry.id   73aaec7af9446d9f5841e1a5d05e301b
#
_cell.length_a   1.000
_cell.length_b   1.000
_cell.length_c   1.000
_cell.angle_alpha   90.00
_cell.angle_beta   90.00
_cell.angle_gamma   90.00
#
_symmetry.space_group_name_H-M   'P 1'
#
loop_
_entity.id
_entity.type
_entity.pdbx_description
1 polymer ?
#
loop_
_entity_poly.entity_id
_entity_poly.type
_entity_poly.pdbx_seq_one_letter_code
_entity_poly.pdbx_strand_id
1 'polypeptide(L)'
;QGGLVLSALVGSGRGSDLKPSGGVIALLFGLVVFVLAIQASFQAVARMEEDGIGGDMAGLRGLARRSPMAAALLALGLAGLAGLPPLAGFLVRILVASSAVAGGYAWVAVASVAASTIYAVAVLRWIGAAYVEDEELPVVAPRAPRLASVVGLACALFGVVAMLLAGPLLYAADGAASVLR
;
A
#
# COMPACT_ATOMS: atom_id res chain seq x y z
N GLN A 1 -6.42 -8.40 -0.09
CA GLN A 1 -5.23 -7.94 0.65
C GLN A 1 -5.17 -8.57 2.05
N GLY A 2 -6.25 -8.58 2.83
CA GLY A 2 -6.27 -9.19 4.17
C GLY A 2 -5.82 -10.65 4.20
N GLY A 3 -6.26 -11.46 3.22
CA GLY A 3 -5.82 -12.86 3.09
C GLY A 3 -4.32 -13.00 2.83
N LEU A 4 -3.72 -12.05 2.11
CA LEU A 4 -2.29 -12.03 1.86
C LEU A 4 -1.51 -11.73 3.15
N VAL A 5 -1.99 -10.79 3.97
CA VAL A 5 -1.37 -10.48 5.27
C VAL A 5 -1.52 -11.68 6.23
N LEU A 6 -2.67 -12.35 6.25
CA LEU A 6 -2.89 -13.54 7.06
C LEU A 6 -2.01 -14.73 6.62
N SER A 7 -1.66 -14.84 5.34
CA SER A 7 -0.76 -15.89 4.87
C SER A 7 0.65 -15.81 5.48
N ALA A 8 1.04 -14.65 6.01
CA ALA A 8 2.29 -14.50 6.77
C ALA A 8 2.34 -15.38 8.03
N LEU A 9 1.18 -15.73 8.62
CA LEU A 9 1.10 -16.62 9.76
C LEU A 9 1.48 -18.07 9.43
N VAL A 10 1.36 -18.47 8.16
CA VAL A 10 1.67 -19.83 7.71
C VAL A 10 3.16 -20.16 7.96
N GLY A 11 4.04 -19.17 7.86
CA GLY A 11 5.48 -19.34 8.15
C GLY A 11 5.83 -19.37 9.64
N SER A 12 4.91 -18.94 10.52
CA SER A 12 5.19 -18.79 11.95
C SER A 12 5.04 -20.06 12.79
N GLY A 13 4.46 -21.13 12.23
CA GLY A 13 4.05 -22.32 12.99
C GLY A 13 5.12 -23.37 13.24
N ARG A 14 6.36 -23.20 12.81
CA ARG A 14 7.40 -24.26 12.82
C ARG A 14 8.61 -24.02 13.71
N GLY A 15 8.62 -22.98 14.54
CA GLY A 15 9.74 -22.69 15.46
C GLY A 15 9.26 -22.74 16.91
N SER A 16 9.84 -23.63 17.69
CA SER A 16 9.63 -23.76 19.15
C SER A 16 10.33 -22.65 19.97
N ASP A 17 11.00 -21.72 19.33
CA ASP A 17 11.69 -20.61 20.02
C ASP A 17 10.83 -19.36 19.99
N LEU A 18 10.66 -18.76 21.16
CA LEU A 18 9.93 -17.51 21.45
C LEU A 18 10.45 -16.24 20.72
N LYS A 19 11.21 -16.39 19.63
CA LYS A 19 11.59 -15.26 18.77
C LYS A 19 10.40 -14.91 17.88
N PRO A 20 10.04 -13.62 17.78
CA PRO A 20 8.99 -13.21 16.85
C PRO A 20 9.38 -13.70 15.46
N SER A 21 8.64 -14.69 14.97
CA SER A 21 8.89 -15.26 13.65
C SER A 21 8.71 -14.15 12.61
N GLY A 22 9.51 -14.18 11.55
CA GLY A 22 9.40 -13.19 10.47
C GLY A 22 7.97 -13.01 9.95
N GLY A 23 7.14 -14.06 10.05
CA GLY A 23 5.73 -14.02 9.70
C GLY A 23 4.89 -13.09 10.60
N VAL A 24 5.13 -13.08 11.92
CA VAL A 24 4.41 -12.18 12.84
C VAL A 24 4.81 -10.73 12.59
N ILE A 25 6.09 -10.46 12.36
CA ILE A 25 6.57 -9.12 12.02
C ILE A 25 5.95 -8.66 10.71
N ALA A 26 5.93 -9.51 9.68
CA ALA A 26 5.30 -9.22 8.39
C ALA A 26 3.80 -8.94 8.53
N LEU A 27 3.09 -9.68 9.40
CA LEU A 27 1.67 -9.46 9.70
C LEU A 27 1.43 -8.10 10.34
N LEU A 28 2.12 -7.78 11.43
CA LEU A 28 1.92 -6.53 12.16
C LEU A 28 2.28 -5.32 11.30
N PHE A 29 3.43 -5.36 10.64
CA PHE A 29 3.85 -4.31 9.72
C PHE A 29 2.87 -4.17 8.55
N GLY A 30 2.41 -5.29 7.98
CA GLY A 30 1.45 -5.33 6.91
C GLY A 30 0.10 -4.73 7.30
N LEU A 31 -0.39 -4.97 8.51
CA LEU A 31 -1.63 -4.36 9.00
C LEU A 31 -1.53 -2.83 9.09
N VAL A 32 -0.42 -2.31 9.62
CA VAL A 32 -0.20 -0.87 9.70
C VAL A 32 -0.19 -0.24 8.30
N VAL A 33 0.60 -0.81 7.38
CA VAL A 33 0.70 -0.32 6.00
C VAL A 33 -0.67 -0.39 5.30
N PHE A 34 -1.43 -1.46 5.52
CA PHE A 34 -2.76 -1.64 4.95
C PHE A 34 -3.75 -0.57 5.43
N VAL A 35 -3.78 -0.29 6.73
CA VAL A 35 -4.64 0.76 7.30
C VAL A 35 -4.29 2.13 6.73
N LEU A 36 -3.01 2.46 6.65
CA LEU A 36 -2.56 3.74 6.11
C LEU A 36 -2.91 3.92 4.62
N ALA A 37 -2.77 2.86 3.82
CA ALA A 37 -3.11 2.89 2.40
C ALA A 37 -4.63 2.97 2.17
N ILE A 38 -5.43 2.28 2.97
CA ILE A 38 -6.89 2.41 2.96
C ILE A 38 -7.29 3.83 3.34
N GLN A 39 -6.73 4.39 4.40
CA GLN A 39 -7.03 5.74 4.85
C GLN A 39 -6.79 6.76 3.74
N ALA A 40 -5.65 6.67 3.03
CA ALA A 40 -5.36 7.55 1.90
C ALA A 40 -6.40 7.39 0.77
N SER A 41 -6.80 6.15 0.45
CA SER A 41 -7.79 5.86 -0.59
C SER A 41 -9.18 6.42 -0.24
N PHE A 42 -9.63 6.25 1.01
CA PHE A 42 -10.92 6.80 1.46
C PHE A 42 -10.91 8.33 1.46
N GLN A 43 -9.79 8.96 1.84
CA GLN A 43 -9.67 10.42 1.75
C GLN A 43 -9.74 10.92 0.32
N ALA A 44 -9.23 10.15 -0.65
CA ALA A 44 -9.39 10.48 -2.06
C ALA A 44 -10.86 10.48 -2.48
N VAL A 45 -11.61 9.43 -2.11
CA VAL A 45 -13.04 9.32 -2.43
C VAL A 45 -13.84 10.43 -1.77
N ALA A 46 -13.63 10.68 -0.47
CA ALA A 46 -14.30 11.75 0.24
C ALA A 46 -14.05 13.13 -0.42
N ARG A 47 -12.81 13.35 -0.90
CA ARG A 47 -12.49 14.58 -1.62
C ARG A 47 -13.17 14.67 -2.97
N MET A 48 -13.28 13.55 -3.70
CA MET A 48 -14.02 13.50 -4.96
C MET A 48 -15.50 13.84 -4.76
N GLU A 49 -16.14 13.27 -3.72
CA GLU A 49 -17.53 13.55 -3.37
C GLU A 49 -17.74 15.04 -3.04
N GLU A 50 -16.81 15.64 -2.26
CA GLU A 50 -16.87 17.09 -1.95
C GLU A 50 -16.72 17.98 -3.19
N ASP A 51 -15.95 17.55 -4.16
CA ASP A 51 -15.75 18.24 -5.43
C ASP A 51 -16.85 17.92 -6.45
N GLY A 52 -17.86 17.11 -6.08
CA GLY A 52 -18.96 16.71 -6.93
C GLY A 52 -18.54 15.77 -8.07
N ILE A 53 -17.45 15.03 -7.88
CA ILE A 53 -16.90 14.11 -8.86
C ILE A 53 -17.42 12.71 -8.56
N GLY A 54 -18.06 12.06 -9.55
CA GLY A 54 -18.53 10.69 -9.40
C GLY A 54 -17.40 9.69 -9.16
N GLY A 55 -17.66 8.66 -8.35
CA GLY A 55 -16.71 7.59 -8.03
C GLY A 55 -16.60 6.50 -9.11
N ASP A 56 -17.22 6.68 -10.27
CA ASP A 56 -17.16 5.76 -11.40
C ASP A 56 -15.93 6.00 -12.30
N MET A 57 -15.70 5.11 -13.24
CA MET A 57 -14.55 5.21 -14.16
C MET A 57 -14.63 6.46 -15.05
N ALA A 58 -15.82 6.95 -15.34
CA ALA A 58 -16.00 8.19 -16.11
C ALA A 58 -15.63 9.41 -15.26
N GLY A 59 -16.02 9.45 -13.99
CA GLY A 59 -15.65 10.52 -13.05
C GLY A 59 -14.16 10.58 -12.75
N LEU A 60 -13.44 9.45 -12.85
CA LEU A 60 -12.00 9.40 -12.65
C LEU A 60 -11.20 10.07 -13.77
N ARG A 61 -11.73 10.11 -15.00
CA ARG A 61 -11.00 10.73 -16.12
C ARG A 61 -10.72 12.20 -15.85
N GLY A 62 -9.47 12.59 -16.06
CA GLY A 62 -9.03 13.96 -15.83
C GLY A 62 -9.04 14.40 -14.36
N LEU A 63 -9.13 13.46 -13.40
CA LEU A 63 -9.15 13.77 -11.98
C LEU A 63 -7.93 14.59 -11.56
N ALA A 64 -6.76 14.31 -12.12
CA ALA A 64 -5.53 15.05 -11.82
C ALA A 64 -5.63 16.55 -12.13
N ARG A 65 -6.43 16.94 -13.12
CA ARG A 65 -6.66 18.36 -13.46
C ARG A 65 -7.79 18.97 -12.62
N ARG A 66 -8.82 18.20 -12.30
CA ARG A 66 -10.01 18.66 -11.56
C ARG A 66 -9.76 18.73 -10.06
N SER A 67 -9.10 17.72 -9.49
CA SER A 67 -8.76 17.64 -8.07
C SER A 67 -7.40 16.94 -7.90
N PRO A 68 -6.28 17.67 -8.04
CA PRO A 68 -4.93 17.07 -8.00
C PRO A 68 -4.64 16.38 -6.67
N MET A 69 -5.19 16.90 -5.57
CA MET A 69 -5.06 16.27 -4.25
C MET A 69 -5.79 14.92 -4.19
N ALA A 70 -7.02 14.83 -4.73
CA ALA A 70 -7.74 13.57 -4.78
C ALA A 70 -7.03 12.55 -5.67
N ALA A 71 -6.51 12.98 -6.83
CA ALA A 71 -5.74 12.12 -7.72
C ALA A 71 -4.47 11.58 -7.05
N ALA A 72 -3.72 12.44 -6.33
CA ALA A 72 -2.52 12.04 -5.62
C ALA A 72 -2.83 11.04 -4.49
N LEU A 73 -3.85 11.31 -3.67
CA LEU A 73 -4.28 10.43 -2.59
C LEU A 73 -4.76 9.07 -3.13
N LEU A 74 -5.53 9.09 -4.23
CA LEU A 74 -6.00 7.87 -4.89
C LEU A 74 -4.83 7.05 -5.42
N ALA A 75 -3.91 7.69 -6.14
CA ALA A 75 -2.75 7.01 -6.72
C ALA A 75 -1.86 6.41 -5.63
N LEU A 76 -1.51 7.16 -4.59
CA LEU A 76 -0.65 6.69 -3.51
C LEU A 76 -1.33 5.62 -2.66
N GLY A 77 -2.62 5.79 -2.33
CA GLY A 77 -3.38 4.81 -1.57
C GLY A 77 -3.53 3.49 -2.32
N LEU A 78 -3.99 3.53 -3.57
CA LEU A 78 -4.15 2.34 -4.40
C LEU A 78 -2.81 1.67 -4.74
N ALA A 79 -1.76 2.44 -5.03
CA ALA A 79 -0.43 1.91 -5.27
C ALA A 79 0.14 1.23 -4.02
N GLY A 80 -0.10 1.80 -2.83
CA GLY A 80 0.26 1.21 -1.54
C GLY A 80 -0.46 -0.12 -1.31
N LEU A 81 -1.77 -0.18 -1.56
CA LEU A 81 -2.56 -1.41 -1.52
C LEU A 81 -2.08 -2.43 -2.56
N ALA A 82 -1.78 -1.97 -3.77
CA ALA A 82 -1.24 -2.83 -4.82
C ALA A 82 0.18 -3.34 -4.51
N GLY A 83 0.85 -2.75 -3.53
CA GLY A 83 2.23 -3.09 -3.20
C GLY A 83 3.19 -2.78 -4.34
N LEU A 84 3.00 -1.63 -4.97
CA LEU A 84 3.92 -1.14 -6.00
C LEU A 84 5.15 -0.50 -5.34
N PRO A 85 6.37 -0.72 -5.85
CA PRO A 85 7.51 0.04 -5.41
C PRO A 85 7.30 1.54 -5.82
N PRO A 86 7.68 2.51 -5.02
CA PRO A 86 8.49 2.48 -3.80
C PRO A 86 7.69 2.51 -2.48
N LEU A 87 6.49 1.95 -2.42
CA LEU A 87 5.66 1.97 -1.20
C LEU A 87 5.90 0.75 -0.31
N ALA A 88 5.67 0.91 1.00
CA ALA A 88 5.86 -0.14 2.01
C ALA A 88 5.03 -1.41 1.76
N GLY A 89 3.92 -1.31 1.02
CA GLY A 89 3.14 -2.46 0.58
C GLY A 89 3.94 -3.49 -0.24
N PHE A 90 4.95 -3.03 -0.99
CA PHE A 90 5.87 -3.92 -1.70
C PHE A 90 6.73 -4.74 -0.74
N LEU A 91 7.27 -4.10 0.30
CA LEU A 91 8.05 -4.78 1.33
C LEU A 91 7.23 -5.82 2.07
N VAL A 92 5.97 -5.49 2.43
CA VAL A 92 5.04 -6.46 3.05
C VAL A 92 4.92 -7.72 2.20
N ARG A 93 4.79 -7.59 0.89
CA ARG A 93 4.69 -8.75 -0.02
C ARG A 93 5.95 -9.60 -0.03
N ILE A 94 7.13 -8.97 -0.02
CA ILE A 94 8.41 -9.69 0.06
C ILE A 94 8.50 -10.45 1.38
N LEU A 95 8.16 -9.80 2.50
CA LEU A 95 8.20 -10.42 3.82
C LEU A 95 7.21 -11.58 3.94
N VAL A 96 6.01 -11.44 3.41
CA VAL A 96 5.00 -12.51 3.38
C VAL A 96 5.47 -13.68 2.52
N ALA A 97 5.99 -13.41 1.32
CA ALA A 97 6.48 -14.46 0.43
C ALA A 97 7.67 -15.18 1.03
N SER A 98 8.64 -14.46 1.62
CA SER A 98 9.80 -15.06 2.27
C SER A 98 9.42 -15.92 3.47
N SER A 99 8.45 -15.48 4.30
CA SER A 99 7.97 -16.26 5.43
C SER A 99 7.26 -17.54 4.99
N ALA A 100 6.48 -17.48 3.91
CA ALA A 100 5.81 -18.67 3.34
C ALA A 100 6.82 -19.68 2.80
N VAL A 101 7.86 -19.24 2.11
CA VAL A 101 8.93 -20.10 1.61
C VAL A 101 9.71 -20.73 2.78
N ALA A 102 10.07 -19.95 3.79
CA ALA A 102 10.77 -20.44 4.98
C ALA A 102 9.93 -21.47 5.75
N GLY A 103 8.59 -21.33 5.75
CA GLY A 103 7.67 -22.31 6.33
C GLY A 103 7.48 -23.60 5.49
N GLY A 104 8.09 -23.69 4.30
CA GLY A 104 7.94 -24.84 3.41
C GLY A 104 6.69 -24.78 2.51
N TYR A 105 6.02 -23.62 2.45
CA TYR A 105 4.79 -23.41 1.67
C TYR A 105 5.05 -22.53 0.44
N ALA A 106 6.04 -22.88 -0.38
CA ALA A 106 6.44 -22.12 -1.56
C ALA A 106 5.26 -21.83 -2.53
N TRP A 107 4.29 -22.77 -2.62
CA TRP A 107 3.10 -22.57 -3.46
C TRP A 107 2.24 -21.37 -3.00
N VAL A 108 2.20 -21.08 -1.68
CA VAL A 108 1.51 -19.88 -1.13
C VAL A 108 2.19 -18.61 -1.60
N ALA A 109 3.52 -18.59 -1.61
CA ALA A 109 4.29 -17.45 -2.13
C ALA A 109 3.98 -17.20 -3.61
N VAL A 110 3.98 -18.25 -4.44
CA VAL A 110 3.65 -18.15 -5.87
C VAL A 110 2.22 -17.64 -6.07
N ALA A 111 1.24 -18.21 -5.37
CA ALA A 111 -0.16 -17.79 -5.45
C ALA A 111 -0.33 -16.33 -5.01
N SER A 112 0.37 -15.89 -3.97
CA SER A 112 0.35 -14.52 -3.47
C SER A 112 0.90 -13.53 -4.49
N VAL A 113 2.01 -13.87 -5.16
CA VAL A 113 2.60 -13.05 -6.21
C VAL A 113 1.67 -12.95 -7.42
N ALA A 114 1.10 -14.07 -7.87
CA ALA A 114 0.17 -14.09 -9.00
C ALA A 114 -1.09 -13.24 -8.72
N ALA A 115 -1.72 -13.42 -7.55
CA ALA A 115 -2.87 -12.61 -7.15
C ALA A 115 -2.52 -11.12 -7.06
N SER A 116 -1.32 -10.80 -6.57
CA SER A 116 -0.81 -9.45 -6.47
C SER A 116 -0.62 -8.79 -7.83
N THR A 117 -0.13 -9.53 -8.81
CA THR A 117 0.08 -9.04 -10.18
C THR A 117 -1.25 -8.68 -10.83
N ILE A 118 -2.27 -9.55 -10.72
CA ILE A 118 -3.62 -9.28 -11.25
C ILE A 118 -4.19 -8.02 -10.63
N TYR A 119 -4.07 -7.89 -9.31
CA TYR A 119 -4.54 -6.70 -8.59
C TYR A 119 -3.80 -5.43 -9.00
N ALA A 120 -2.48 -5.50 -9.18
CA ALA A 120 -1.67 -4.36 -9.61
C ALA A 120 -2.08 -3.85 -11.00
N VAL A 121 -2.38 -4.75 -11.95
CA VAL A 121 -2.88 -4.38 -13.29
C VAL A 121 -4.20 -3.61 -13.19
N ALA A 122 -5.14 -4.09 -12.36
CA ALA A 122 -6.42 -3.40 -12.15
C ALA A 122 -6.20 -2.00 -11.56
N VAL A 123 -5.36 -1.88 -10.53
CA VAL A 123 -5.03 -0.60 -9.88
C VAL A 123 -4.35 0.37 -10.84
N LEU A 124 -3.40 -0.10 -11.65
CA LEU A 124 -2.71 0.76 -12.64
C LEU A 124 -3.69 1.31 -13.68
N ARG A 125 -4.71 0.54 -14.06
CA ARG A 125 -5.77 1.04 -14.97
C ARG A 125 -6.58 2.18 -14.31
N TRP A 126 -6.88 2.08 -13.03
CA TRP A 126 -7.61 3.12 -12.30
C TRP A 126 -6.75 4.38 -12.12
N ILE A 127 -5.50 4.22 -11.74
CA ILE A 127 -4.55 5.33 -11.66
C ILE A 127 -4.37 5.96 -13.03
N GLY A 128 -4.17 5.15 -14.08
CA GLY A 128 -4.04 5.65 -15.45
C GLY A 128 -5.24 6.48 -15.88
N ALA A 129 -6.47 6.03 -15.59
CA ALA A 129 -7.67 6.78 -15.91
C ALA A 129 -7.72 8.16 -15.21
N ALA A 130 -7.23 8.25 -13.96
CA ALA A 130 -7.20 9.50 -13.20
C ALA A 130 -6.22 10.55 -13.80
N TYR A 131 -5.21 10.11 -14.53
CA TYR A 131 -4.17 10.97 -15.12
C TYR A 131 -4.31 11.13 -16.65
N VAL A 132 -5.24 10.41 -17.29
CA VAL A 132 -5.53 10.63 -18.71
C VAL A 132 -6.22 11.98 -18.87
N GLU A 133 -5.68 12.82 -19.74
CA GLU A 133 -6.24 14.13 -20.03
C GLU A 133 -7.55 13.96 -20.82
N ASP A 134 -8.57 14.67 -20.37
CA ASP A 134 -9.85 14.83 -21.06
C ASP A 134 -9.98 16.33 -21.35
N GLU A 135 -9.77 16.74 -22.60
CA GLU A 135 -9.68 18.15 -23.01
C GLU A 135 -11.03 18.88 -22.84
N GLU A 136 -12.14 18.15 -22.77
CA GLU A 136 -13.49 18.73 -22.68
C GLU A 136 -13.92 19.10 -21.25
N LEU A 137 -13.16 18.68 -20.22
CA LEU A 137 -13.55 18.89 -18.84
C LEU A 137 -13.06 20.25 -18.29
N PRO A 138 -13.95 21.01 -17.62
CA PRO A 138 -13.59 22.29 -17.02
C PRO A 138 -12.53 22.11 -15.92
N VAL A 139 -11.50 22.94 -15.96
CA VAL A 139 -10.51 23.00 -14.87
C VAL A 139 -11.20 23.58 -13.64
N VAL A 140 -11.37 22.78 -12.61
CA VAL A 140 -11.89 23.25 -11.31
C VAL A 140 -10.74 23.95 -10.56
N ALA A 141 -11.00 25.17 -10.07
CA ALA A 141 -10.01 25.87 -9.27
C ALA A 141 -9.64 25.02 -8.04
N PRO A 142 -8.33 24.83 -7.77
CA PRO A 142 -7.89 24.01 -6.65
C PRO A 142 -8.38 24.62 -5.34
N ARG A 143 -9.23 23.89 -4.61
CA ARG A 143 -9.65 24.28 -3.26
C ARG A 143 -8.52 24.01 -2.27
N ALA A 144 -8.44 24.86 -1.24
CA ALA A 144 -7.46 24.69 -0.17
C ALA A 144 -7.52 23.26 0.41
N PRO A 145 -6.36 22.63 0.70
CA PRO A 145 -6.33 21.31 1.29
C PRO A 145 -6.99 21.34 2.69
N ARG A 146 -7.96 20.46 2.92
CA ARG A 146 -8.54 20.28 4.25
C ARG A 146 -7.59 19.45 5.10
N LEU A 147 -7.70 19.60 6.41
CA LEU A 147 -6.88 18.83 7.38
C LEU A 147 -6.93 17.32 7.09
N ALA A 148 -8.11 16.78 6.76
CA ALA A 148 -8.29 15.38 6.39
C ALA A 148 -7.43 14.95 5.18
N SER A 149 -7.36 15.79 4.13
CA SER A 149 -6.54 15.50 2.95
C SER A 149 -5.04 15.56 3.27
N VAL A 150 -4.64 16.46 4.17
CA VAL A 150 -3.24 16.56 4.64
C VAL A 150 -2.87 15.30 5.44
N VAL A 151 -3.75 14.83 6.31
CA VAL A 151 -3.56 13.57 7.06
C VAL A 151 -3.45 12.39 6.10
N GLY A 152 -4.33 12.29 5.10
CA GLY A 152 -4.26 11.23 4.08
C GLY A 152 -2.92 11.24 3.31
N LEU A 153 -2.45 12.42 2.93
CA LEU A 153 -1.15 12.56 2.27
C LEU A 153 0.02 12.18 3.20
N ALA A 154 -0.03 12.59 4.46
CA ALA A 154 0.96 12.21 5.47
C ALA A 154 1.01 10.68 5.67
N CYS A 155 -0.15 10.02 5.72
CA CYS A 155 -0.24 8.56 5.79
C CYS A 155 0.38 7.89 4.55
N ALA A 156 0.12 8.41 3.36
CA ALA A 156 0.68 7.88 2.13
C ALA A 156 2.21 8.08 2.05
N LEU A 157 2.70 9.27 2.42
CA LEU A 157 4.13 9.57 2.49
C LEU A 157 4.85 8.74 3.55
N PHE A 158 4.20 8.49 4.69
CA PHE A 158 4.74 7.58 5.70
C PHE A 158 4.99 6.19 5.12
N GLY A 159 4.10 5.69 4.24
CA GLY A 159 4.29 4.43 3.52
C GLY A 159 5.57 4.40 2.66
N VAL A 160 5.92 5.53 2.02
CA VAL A 160 7.17 5.66 1.25
C VAL A 160 8.38 5.69 2.19
N VAL A 161 8.31 6.50 3.24
CA VAL A 161 9.40 6.62 4.24
C VAL A 161 9.64 5.28 4.95
N ALA A 162 8.57 4.58 5.33
CA ALA A 162 8.67 3.27 5.96
C ALA A 162 9.38 2.24 5.07
N MET A 163 9.18 2.30 3.75
CA MET A 163 9.93 1.45 2.82
C MET A 163 11.43 1.82 2.78
N LEU A 164 11.75 3.11 2.71
CA LEU A 164 13.15 3.57 2.65
C LEU A 164 13.91 3.26 3.94
N LEU A 165 13.23 3.34 5.09
CA LEU A 165 13.82 3.06 6.40
C LEU A 165 13.83 1.56 6.76
N ALA A 166 13.07 0.73 6.05
CA ALA A 166 12.96 -0.69 6.36
C ALA A 166 14.31 -1.43 6.23
N GLY A 167 15.10 -1.11 5.21
CA GLY A 167 16.44 -1.69 5.03
C GLY A 167 17.37 -1.42 6.22
N PRO A 168 17.63 -0.16 6.57
CA PRO A 168 18.41 0.21 7.74
C PRO A 168 17.88 -0.37 9.06
N LEU A 169 16.56 -0.40 9.24
CA LEU A 169 15.90 -0.93 10.44
C LEU A 169 16.08 -2.45 10.59
N LEU A 170 15.93 -3.20 9.51
CA LEU A 170 16.15 -4.64 9.51
C LEU A 170 17.63 -4.97 9.76
N TYR A 171 18.55 -4.22 9.17
CA TYR A 171 19.97 -4.37 9.39
C TYR A 171 20.38 -4.06 10.85
N ALA A 172 19.82 -3.01 11.44
CA ALA A 172 20.03 -2.67 12.84
C ALA A 172 19.46 -3.73 13.79
N ALA A 173 18.30 -4.30 13.47
CA ALA A 173 17.69 -5.37 14.26
C ALA A 173 18.52 -6.66 14.24
N ASP A 174 19.09 -7.03 13.09
CA ASP A 174 20.00 -8.18 12.98
C ASP A 174 21.31 -7.95 13.74
N GLY A 175 21.85 -6.73 13.67
CA GLY A 175 23.05 -6.33 14.44
C GLY A 175 22.81 -6.41 15.95
N ALA A 176 21.67 -5.92 16.43
CA ALA A 176 21.31 -6.01 17.85
C ALA A 176 21.08 -7.46 18.31
N ALA A 177 20.52 -8.30 17.47
CA ALA A 177 20.31 -9.71 17.76
C ALA A 177 21.63 -10.51 17.83
N SER A 178 22.66 -10.09 17.10
CA SER A 178 23.99 -10.72 17.13
C SER A 178 24.81 -10.39 18.38
N VAL A 179 24.55 -9.24 19.01
CA VAL A 179 25.24 -8.80 20.26
C VAL A 179 24.65 -9.50 21.49
N LEU A 180 23.43 -10.02 21.40
CA LEU A 180 22.74 -10.74 22.48
C LEU A 180 22.95 -12.27 22.44
N ARG A 181 23.80 -12.77 21.54
CA ARG A 181 24.26 -14.15 21.45
C ARG A 181 25.65 -14.30 22.01
#